data_9d9844916b92d53de3dc008219a937aa
#
_entry.id   9d9844916b92d53de3dc008219a937aa
#
_cell.length_a   1.000
_cell.length_b   1.000
_cell.length_c   1.000
_cell.angle_alpha   90.00
_cell.angle_beta   90.00
_cell.angle_gamma   90.00
#
_symmetry.space_group_name_H-M   'P 1'
#
loop_
_entity.id
_entity.type
_entity.pdbx_description
1 polymer ?
#
loop_
_entity_poly.entity_id
_entity_poly.type
_entity_poly.pdbx_seq_one_letter_code
_entity_poly.pdbx_strand_id
1 'polypeptide(L)'
;MIRLDFIVPEDIPAIELYVDQVTRFMDQHLSGNKRSEEDKILTKTMINNYTKNRLIPPPEMKRYSKEHIILLIYIYYLKNVLPIGDIQRLLGPMTMDFFDEEKMSEIYESIYELEKPQYFNIEASAAKAASLVEKKFPKDQDEYLNKVAYIYLLGYDMFSKKRLIEKLIDELPEYDPKARKAAEAEKKKAAAAGRAQKTGKTGKTGKTGRVAKAVKTGKTGKAVKTVKTVKAGKTVNSVKKKPAGRGTGRTTSKAAGKQQS
;
A
#
# COMPACT_ATOMS: atom_id res chain seq x y z
N MET A 1 -8.06 -13.50 25.05
CA MET A 1 -7.63 -12.14 24.69
C MET A 1 -7.31 -12.14 23.21
N ILE A 2 -7.88 -11.24 22.40
CA ILE A 2 -7.60 -11.13 20.97
C ILE A 2 -6.35 -10.26 20.83
N ARG A 3 -5.27 -10.81 20.29
CA ARG A 3 -4.10 -10.03 19.91
C ARG A 3 -4.32 -9.52 18.49
N LEU A 4 -4.25 -8.22 18.31
CA LEU A 4 -4.28 -7.58 16.98
C LEU A 4 -2.84 -7.27 16.55
N ASP A 5 -2.54 -7.57 15.30
CA ASP A 5 -1.29 -7.15 14.67
C ASP A 5 -1.45 -5.73 14.13
N PHE A 6 -0.39 -4.93 14.31
CA PHE A 6 -0.28 -3.55 13.82
C PHE A 6 1.00 -3.40 13.02
N ILE A 7 0.99 -2.48 12.07
CA ILE A 7 2.20 -2.10 11.35
C ILE A 7 2.77 -0.87 12.06
N VAL A 8 3.96 -1.01 12.63
CA VAL A 8 4.64 0.14 13.24
C VAL A 8 5.22 1.07 12.16
N PRO A 9 5.30 2.38 12.38
CA PRO A 9 5.77 3.33 11.37
C PRO A 9 7.15 2.99 10.80
N GLU A 10 8.04 2.45 11.63
CA GLU A 10 9.42 2.08 11.28
C GLU A 10 9.50 0.87 10.34
N ASP A 11 8.48 0.01 10.34
CA ASP A 11 8.43 -1.17 9.47
C ASP A 11 7.97 -0.83 8.05
N ILE A 12 7.38 0.34 7.83
CA ILE A 12 6.91 0.74 6.50
C ILE A 12 8.11 1.03 5.60
N PRO A 13 8.27 0.30 4.47
CA PRO A 13 9.42 0.46 3.59
C PRO A 13 9.52 1.89 3.03
N ALA A 14 10.71 2.48 3.12
CA ALA A 14 11.02 3.77 2.50
C ALA A 14 11.22 3.67 0.97
N ILE A 15 11.37 2.45 0.44
CA ILE A 15 11.52 2.20 -1.00
C ILE A 15 10.18 1.87 -1.65
N GLU A 16 10.04 2.20 -2.93
CA GLU A 16 8.85 1.84 -3.71
C GLU A 16 8.77 0.33 -3.96
N LEU A 17 7.57 -0.23 -3.81
CA LEU A 17 7.30 -1.65 -3.93
C LEU A 17 6.41 -1.97 -5.14
N TYR A 18 6.63 -3.12 -5.78
CA TYR A 18 5.65 -3.69 -6.71
C TYR A 18 4.45 -4.29 -5.95
N VAL A 19 3.31 -4.37 -6.63
CA VAL A 19 2.06 -4.87 -6.00
C VAL A 19 2.21 -6.22 -5.29
N ASP A 20 3.08 -7.10 -5.77
CA ASP A 20 3.37 -8.40 -5.15
C ASP A 20 4.11 -8.26 -3.82
N GLN A 21 5.04 -7.30 -3.78
CA GLN A 21 5.78 -6.98 -2.56
C GLN A 21 4.86 -6.30 -1.54
N VAL A 22 3.98 -5.39 -2.00
CA VAL A 22 2.96 -4.75 -1.13
C VAL A 22 2.04 -5.80 -0.50
N THR A 23 1.47 -6.73 -1.29
CA THR A 23 0.58 -7.76 -0.74
C THR A 23 1.31 -8.67 0.23
N ARG A 24 2.56 -9.02 -0.02
CA ARG A 24 3.39 -9.81 0.89
C ARG A 24 3.69 -9.05 2.18
N PHE A 25 4.08 -7.79 2.08
CA PHE A 25 4.33 -6.92 3.23
C PHE A 25 3.09 -6.85 4.15
N MET A 26 1.93 -6.55 3.58
CA MET A 26 0.67 -6.48 4.34
C MET A 26 0.32 -7.84 4.99
N ASP A 27 0.52 -8.94 4.27
CA ASP A 27 0.23 -10.27 4.81
C ASP A 27 1.20 -10.67 5.93
N GLN A 28 2.48 -10.34 5.81
CA GLN A 28 3.48 -10.62 6.85
C GLN A 28 3.20 -9.89 8.17
N HIS A 29 2.73 -8.63 8.10
CA HIS A 29 2.53 -7.81 9.29
C HIS A 29 1.12 -7.92 9.89
N LEU A 30 0.13 -8.40 9.14
CA LEU A 30 -1.27 -8.42 9.58
C LEU A 30 -1.89 -9.81 9.57
N SER A 31 -1.08 -10.87 9.39
CA SER A 31 -1.59 -12.26 9.31
C SER A 31 -2.28 -12.72 10.60
N GLY A 32 -1.85 -12.25 11.76
CA GLY A 32 -2.49 -12.56 13.04
C GLY A 32 -3.91 -12.01 13.19
N ASN A 33 -4.31 -11.06 12.32
CA ASN A 33 -5.68 -10.53 12.29
C ASN A 33 -6.65 -11.40 11.47
N LYS A 34 -6.17 -12.45 10.81
CA LYS A 34 -7.04 -13.37 10.05
C LYS A 34 -7.85 -14.22 11.01
N ARG A 35 -9.15 -14.39 10.71
CA ARG A 35 -10.01 -15.32 11.44
C ARG A 35 -9.78 -16.76 11.00
N SER A 36 -9.41 -16.96 9.73
CA SER A 36 -9.09 -18.26 9.13
C SER A 36 -7.89 -18.12 8.19
N GLU A 37 -7.23 -19.24 7.86
CA GLU A 37 -6.12 -19.26 6.90
C GLU A 37 -6.54 -18.82 5.48
N GLU A 38 -7.82 -18.98 5.15
CA GLU A 38 -8.40 -18.59 3.85
C GLU A 38 -8.59 -17.07 3.73
N ASP A 39 -8.62 -16.35 4.85
CA ASP A 39 -8.83 -14.91 4.85
C ASP A 39 -7.67 -14.20 4.14
N LYS A 40 -8.03 -13.20 3.34
CA LYS A 40 -7.07 -12.38 2.60
C LYS A 40 -6.97 -10.99 3.21
N ILE A 41 -5.77 -10.59 3.60
CA ILE A 41 -5.50 -9.23 4.10
C ILE A 41 -5.78 -8.23 2.96
N LEU A 42 -4.94 -8.25 1.93
CA LEU A 42 -5.15 -7.54 0.66
C LEU A 42 -4.68 -8.40 -0.51
N THR A 43 -5.46 -8.44 -1.58
CA THR A 43 -5.08 -9.10 -2.82
C THR A 43 -4.67 -8.06 -3.87
N LYS A 44 -3.90 -8.49 -4.87
CA LYS A 44 -3.58 -7.67 -6.05
C LYS A 44 -4.84 -7.10 -6.72
N THR A 45 -5.89 -7.92 -6.81
CA THR A 45 -7.17 -7.51 -7.39
C THR A 45 -7.83 -6.40 -6.56
N MET A 46 -7.79 -6.49 -5.22
CA MET A 46 -8.31 -5.43 -4.35
C MET A 46 -7.52 -4.13 -4.54
N ILE A 47 -6.20 -4.18 -4.51
CA ILE A 47 -5.33 -3.00 -4.69
C ILE A 47 -5.57 -2.35 -6.06
N ASN A 48 -5.64 -3.16 -7.13
CA ASN A 48 -5.93 -2.66 -8.47
C ASN A 48 -7.33 -2.02 -8.55
N ASN A 49 -8.32 -2.58 -7.86
CA ASN A 49 -9.66 -2.00 -7.79
C ASN A 49 -9.66 -0.67 -7.02
N TYR A 50 -8.89 -0.54 -5.94
CA TYR A 50 -8.76 0.72 -5.21
C TYR A 50 -8.14 1.81 -6.07
N THR A 51 -7.09 1.50 -6.82
CA THR A 51 -6.50 2.41 -7.80
C THR A 51 -7.48 2.78 -8.92
N LYS A 52 -8.17 1.80 -9.50
CA LYS A 52 -9.15 1.99 -10.57
C LYS A 52 -10.32 2.88 -10.13
N ASN A 53 -10.79 2.67 -8.91
CA ASN A 53 -11.87 3.45 -8.29
C ASN A 53 -11.37 4.75 -7.64
N ARG A 54 -10.09 5.10 -7.80
CA ARG A 54 -9.48 6.32 -7.26
C ARG A 54 -9.56 6.46 -5.74
N LEU A 55 -9.59 5.34 -5.04
CA LEU A 55 -9.47 5.32 -3.59
C LEU A 55 -8.03 5.62 -3.15
N ILE A 56 -7.07 5.16 -3.97
CA ILE A 56 -5.66 5.52 -3.85
C ILE A 56 -5.17 6.11 -5.19
N PRO A 57 -4.15 6.97 -5.20
CA PRO A 57 -3.51 7.46 -6.42
C PRO A 57 -2.97 6.32 -7.29
N PRO A 58 -2.85 6.49 -8.61
CA PRO A 58 -2.21 5.51 -9.45
C PRO A 58 -0.70 5.42 -9.15
N PRO A 59 -0.13 4.20 -9.03
CA PRO A 59 1.29 4.03 -8.78
C PRO A 59 2.13 4.46 -10.00
N GLU A 60 3.30 5.05 -9.76
CA GLU A 60 4.24 5.41 -10.83
C GLU A 60 5.03 4.16 -11.28
N MET A 61 5.07 3.92 -12.59
CA MET A 61 5.72 2.73 -13.18
C MET A 61 5.36 1.40 -12.48
N LYS A 62 4.09 1.26 -12.02
CA LYS A 62 3.58 0.11 -11.25
C LYS A 62 4.22 -0.09 -9.88
N ARG A 63 4.87 0.94 -9.33
CA ARG A 63 5.49 0.93 -8.02
C ARG A 63 4.68 1.78 -7.05
N TYR A 64 4.47 1.25 -5.89
CA TYR A 64 3.73 1.85 -4.77
C TYR A 64 4.72 2.44 -3.78
N SER A 65 4.61 3.73 -3.50
CA SER A 65 5.43 4.44 -2.54
C SER A 65 4.94 4.23 -1.10
N LYS A 66 5.67 4.76 -0.12
CA LYS A 66 5.33 4.69 1.30
C LYS A 66 3.91 5.22 1.58
N GLU A 67 3.53 6.32 0.94
CA GLU A 67 2.21 6.93 1.10
C GLU A 67 1.08 6.01 0.59
N HIS A 68 1.32 5.28 -0.49
CA HIS A 68 0.37 4.27 -0.96
C HIS A 68 0.20 3.15 0.07
N ILE A 69 1.29 2.72 0.71
CA ILE A 69 1.25 1.67 1.74
C ILE A 69 0.44 2.15 2.95
N ILE A 70 0.68 3.38 3.41
CA ILE A 70 -0.08 4.00 4.52
C ILE A 70 -1.58 4.04 4.20
N LEU A 71 -1.96 4.49 2.99
CA LEU A 71 -3.37 4.47 2.57
C LEU A 71 -3.95 3.06 2.55
N LEU A 72 -3.19 2.07 2.10
CA LEU A 72 -3.63 0.66 2.09
C LEU A 72 -3.81 0.10 3.50
N ILE A 73 -3.02 0.52 4.47
CA ILE A 73 -3.20 0.18 5.89
C ILE A 73 -4.52 0.76 6.41
N TYR A 74 -4.81 2.04 6.17
CA TYR A 74 -6.08 2.64 6.55
C TYR A 74 -7.27 1.95 5.89
N ILE A 75 -7.18 1.65 4.59
CA ILE A 75 -8.22 0.92 3.87
C ILE A 75 -8.43 -0.47 4.48
N TYR A 76 -7.37 -1.17 4.85
CA TYR A 76 -7.46 -2.48 5.46
C TYR A 76 -8.31 -2.47 6.74
N TYR A 77 -8.07 -1.53 7.65
CA TYR A 77 -8.86 -1.42 8.89
C TYR A 77 -10.30 -0.97 8.63
N LEU A 78 -10.52 -0.07 7.68
CA LEU A 78 -11.82 0.52 7.44
C LEU A 78 -12.75 -0.33 6.56
N LYS A 79 -12.20 -1.15 5.64
CA LYS A 79 -12.99 -1.88 4.63
C LYS A 79 -14.03 -2.84 5.19
N ASN A 80 -13.82 -3.33 6.42
CA ASN A 80 -14.73 -4.25 7.09
C ASN A 80 -15.80 -3.53 7.93
N VAL A 81 -15.66 -2.21 8.11
CA VAL A 81 -16.53 -1.39 8.95
C VAL A 81 -17.37 -0.43 8.12
N LEU A 82 -16.77 0.16 7.07
CA LEU A 82 -17.36 1.22 6.27
C LEU A 82 -17.57 0.81 4.81
N PRO A 83 -18.61 1.33 4.14
CA PRO A 83 -18.75 1.25 2.69
C PRO A 83 -17.57 1.92 2.00
N ILE A 84 -17.24 1.44 0.79
CA ILE A 84 -16.11 1.97 0.01
C ILE A 84 -16.26 3.46 -0.33
N GLY A 85 -17.50 3.94 -0.50
CA GLY A 85 -17.79 5.36 -0.73
C GLY A 85 -17.42 6.24 0.45
N ASP A 86 -17.68 5.79 1.68
CA ASP A 86 -17.32 6.51 2.91
C ASP A 86 -15.81 6.54 3.11
N ILE A 87 -15.13 5.42 2.83
CA ILE A 87 -13.66 5.37 2.86
C ILE A 87 -13.08 6.34 1.83
N GLN A 88 -13.69 6.43 0.64
CA GLN A 88 -13.25 7.36 -0.40
C GLN A 88 -13.47 8.82 0.01
N ARG A 89 -14.59 9.14 0.65
CA ARG A 89 -14.87 10.47 1.18
C ARG A 89 -13.89 10.86 2.28
N LEU A 90 -13.56 9.92 3.17
CA LEU A 90 -12.60 10.11 4.27
C LEU A 90 -11.16 10.31 3.75
N LEU A 91 -10.65 9.37 2.93
CA LEU A 91 -9.26 9.36 2.50
C LEU A 91 -8.99 10.24 1.27
N GLY A 92 -10.03 10.63 0.53
CA GLY A 92 -9.90 11.45 -0.67
C GLY A 92 -9.14 12.75 -0.45
N PRO A 93 -9.51 13.60 0.52
CA PRO A 93 -8.77 14.83 0.85
C PRO A 93 -7.31 14.56 1.23
N MET A 94 -7.02 13.47 1.96
CA MET A 94 -5.64 13.11 2.31
C MET A 94 -4.78 12.88 1.06
N THR A 95 -5.34 12.26 0.03
CA THR A 95 -4.62 12.03 -1.24
C THR A 95 -4.40 13.29 -2.06
N MET A 96 -5.07 14.40 -1.76
CA MET A 96 -4.90 15.69 -2.45
C MET A 96 -3.90 16.60 -1.75
N ASP A 97 -4.01 16.72 -0.44
CA ASP A 97 -3.35 17.77 0.34
C ASP A 97 -2.14 17.25 1.12
N PHE A 98 -2.11 15.95 1.39
CA PHE A 98 -1.10 15.33 2.26
C PHE A 98 -0.36 14.15 1.60
N PHE A 99 -0.53 13.92 0.28
CA PHE A 99 0.13 12.81 -0.40
C PHE A 99 1.59 13.17 -0.75
N ASP A 100 2.39 13.33 0.28
CA ASP A 100 3.85 13.39 0.25
C ASP A 100 4.42 12.58 1.43
N GLU A 101 5.67 12.14 1.31
CA GLU A 101 6.28 11.19 2.25
C GLU A 101 6.34 11.75 3.68
N GLU A 102 6.75 12.99 3.85
CA GLU A 102 6.95 13.62 5.16
C GLU A 102 5.62 13.75 5.90
N LYS A 103 4.64 14.43 5.29
CA LYS A 103 3.33 14.67 5.89
C LYS A 103 2.54 13.39 6.15
N MET A 104 2.56 12.45 5.20
CA MET A 104 1.84 11.20 5.35
C MET A 104 2.43 10.35 6.46
N SER A 105 3.77 10.36 6.61
CA SER A 105 4.47 9.69 7.72
C SER A 105 4.12 10.32 9.06
N GLU A 106 4.18 11.65 9.19
CA GLU A 106 3.81 12.37 10.41
C GLU A 106 2.36 12.10 10.84
N ILE A 107 1.41 12.08 9.88
CA ILE A 107 0.01 11.76 10.15
C ILE A 107 -0.10 10.32 10.64
N TYR A 108 0.58 9.37 9.99
CA TYR A 108 0.54 7.96 10.37
C TYR A 108 1.11 7.74 11.77
N GLU A 109 2.28 8.31 12.07
CA GLU A 109 2.91 8.26 13.39
C GLU A 109 2.01 8.84 14.48
N SER A 110 1.40 10.01 14.22
CA SER A 110 0.49 10.64 15.16
C SER A 110 -0.75 9.80 15.46
N ILE A 111 -1.35 9.18 14.42
CA ILE A 111 -2.50 8.28 14.59
C ILE A 111 -2.09 7.01 15.32
N TYR A 112 -0.94 6.43 14.98
CA TYR A 112 -0.41 5.25 15.64
C TYR A 112 -0.19 5.46 17.14
N GLU A 113 0.33 6.63 17.54
CA GLU A 113 0.48 6.99 18.95
C GLU A 113 -0.88 7.10 19.69
N LEU A 114 -1.95 7.50 19.00
CA LEU A 114 -3.30 7.52 19.54
C LEU A 114 -3.91 6.10 19.65
N GLU A 115 -3.50 5.16 18.80
CA GLU A 115 -4.00 3.77 18.81
C GLU A 115 -3.47 2.97 20.01
N LYS A 116 -2.22 3.21 20.42
CA LYS A 116 -1.57 2.46 21.52
C LYS A 116 -2.41 2.40 22.82
N PRO A 117 -2.88 3.53 23.39
CA PRO A 117 -3.69 3.49 24.59
C PRO A 117 -5.09 2.89 24.36
N GLN A 118 -5.61 2.91 23.13
CA GLN A 118 -6.94 2.37 22.82
C GLN A 118 -7.00 0.85 22.98
N TYR A 119 -5.90 0.13 22.76
CA TYR A 119 -5.85 -1.31 22.97
C TYR A 119 -6.23 -1.69 24.41
N PHE A 120 -5.65 -1.02 25.41
CA PHE A 120 -5.99 -1.25 26.82
C PHE A 120 -7.43 -0.85 27.15
N ASN A 121 -7.95 0.21 26.53
CA ASN A 121 -9.33 0.65 26.70
C ASN A 121 -10.32 -0.38 26.13
N ILE A 122 -10.00 -1.01 25.00
CA ILE A 122 -10.82 -2.07 24.40
C ILE A 122 -10.88 -3.28 25.32
N GLU A 123 -9.74 -3.73 25.88
CA GLU A 123 -9.70 -4.85 26.81
C GLU A 123 -10.49 -4.56 28.10
N ALA A 124 -10.30 -3.38 28.69
CA ALA A 124 -11.03 -2.98 29.87
C ALA A 124 -12.55 -2.89 29.62
N SER A 125 -12.95 -2.37 28.45
CA SER A 125 -14.36 -2.31 28.06
C SER A 125 -14.95 -3.70 27.85
N ALA A 126 -14.24 -4.60 27.19
CA ALA A 126 -14.66 -5.98 26.98
C ALA A 126 -14.78 -6.75 28.30
N ALA A 127 -13.83 -6.59 29.23
CA ALA A 127 -13.89 -7.18 30.56
C ALA A 127 -15.08 -6.67 31.39
N LYS A 128 -15.34 -5.37 31.32
CA LYS A 128 -16.51 -4.75 31.95
C LYS A 128 -17.81 -5.31 31.38
N ALA A 129 -17.93 -5.44 30.08
CA ALA A 129 -19.09 -6.03 29.41
C ALA A 129 -19.30 -7.49 29.85
N ALA A 130 -18.23 -8.30 29.90
CA ALA A 130 -18.29 -9.68 30.38
C ALA A 130 -18.79 -9.76 31.83
N SER A 131 -18.31 -8.89 32.72
CA SER A 131 -18.75 -8.83 34.11
C SER A 131 -20.25 -8.44 34.25
N LEU A 132 -20.73 -7.53 33.40
CA LEU A 132 -22.16 -7.16 33.40
C LEU A 132 -23.03 -8.31 32.91
N VAL A 133 -22.59 -9.03 31.91
CA VAL A 133 -23.30 -10.21 31.38
C VAL A 133 -23.31 -11.32 32.40
N GLU A 134 -22.20 -11.62 33.06
CA GLU A 134 -22.11 -12.65 34.11
C GLU A 134 -23.09 -12.44 35.27
N LYS A 135 -23.33 -11.18 35.66
CA LYS A 135 -24.30 -10.84 36.68
C LYS A 135 -25.76 -11.09 36.29
N LYS A 136 -26.09 -11.04 35.00
CA LYS A 136 -27.47 -11.20 34.50
C LYS A 136 -27.73 -12.59 33.92
N PHE A 137 -26.73 -13.19 33.36
CA PHE A 137 -26.72 -14.51 32.69
C PHE A 137 -25.52 -15.30 33.19
N PRO A 138 -25.53 -15.83 34.42
CA PRO A 138 -24.42 -16.58 34.96
C PRO A 138 -24.12 -17.83 34.11
N LYS A 139 -22.83 -18.12 33.88
CA LYS A 139 -22.39 -19.25 33.02
C LYS A 139 -22.76 -20.60 33.57
N ASP A 140 -22.81 -20.73 34.90
CA ASP A 140 -23.22 -21.95 35.61
C ASP A 140 -24.70 -22.29 35.42
N GLN A 141 -25.53 -21.28 35.08
CA GLN A 141 -26.96 -21.48 34.79
C GLN A 141 -27.20 -21.76 33.31
N ASP A 142 -26.63 -20.96 32.42
CA ASP A 142 -26.76 -21.13 30.95
C ASP A 142 -25.58 -20.49 30.23
N GLU A 143 -24.60 -21.32 29.85
CA GLU A 143 -23.40 -20.86 29.12
C GLU A 143 -23.73 -20.29 27.74
N TYR A 144 -24.76 -20.84 27.06
CA TYR A 144 -25.16 -20.36 25.73
C TYR A 144 -25.74 -18.95 25.80
N LEU A 145 -26.68 -18.73 26.70
CA LEU A 145 -27.28 -17.39 26.89
C LEU A 145 -26.26 -16.36 27.35
N ASN A 146 -25.31 -16.75 28.23
CA ASN A 146 -24.20 -15.90 28.60
C ASN A 146 -23.39 -15.46 27.38
N LYS A 147 -22.97 -16.40 26.50
CA LYS A 147 -22.25 -16.09 25.26
C LYS A 147 -23.06 -15.20 24.31
N VAL A 148 -24.34 -15.51 24.10
CA VAL A 148 -25.22 -14.69 23.25
C VAL A 148 -25.33 -13.27 23.76
N ALA A 149 -25.59 -13.09 25.06
CA ALA A 149 -25.70 -11.76 25.67
C ALA A 149 -24.39 -10.96 25.54
N TYR A 150 -23.24 -11.64 25.73
CA TYR A 150 -21.93 -10.99 25.57
C TYR A 150 -21.65 -10.57 24.12
N ILE A 151 -21.91 -11.46 23.16
CA ILE A 151 -21.76 -11.15 21.73
C ILE A 151 -22.67 -9.98 21.33
N TYR A 152 -23.94 -10.00 21.80
CA TYR A 152 -24.88 -8.92 21.50
C TYR A 152 -24.41 -7.58 22.07
N LEU A 153 -23.91 -7.55 23.32
CA LEU A 153 -23.44 -6.33 23.95
C LEU A 153 -22.22 -5.74 23.25
N LEU A 154 -21.26 -6.58 22.84
CA LEU A 154 -20.12 -6.15 22.03
C LEU A 154 -20.54 -5.68 20.62
N GLY A 155 -21.50 -6.35 20.00
CA GLY A 155 -22.06 -5.96 18.71
C GLY A 155 -22.79 -4.61 18.77
N TYR A 156 -23.51 -4.34 19.85
CA TYR A 156 -24.16 -3.05 20.08
C TYR A 156 -23.17 -1.90 20.26
N ASP A 157 -22.08 -2.12 21.00
CA ASP A 157 -20.98 -1.15 21.15
C ASP A 157 -20.34 -0.82 19.79
N MET A 158 -20.03 -1.86 19.00
CA MET A 158 -19.50 -1.71 17.65
C MET A 158 -20.48 -0.95 16.74
N PHE A 159 -21.77 -1.29 16.75
CA PHE A 159 -22.80 -0.60 15.97
C PHE A 159 -22.89 0.87 16.33
N SER A 160 -22.87 1.19 17.63
CA SER A 160 -22.95 2.57 18.14
C SER A 160 -21.75 3.41 17.67
N LYS A 161 -20.54 2.84 17.75
CA LYS A 161 -19.32 3.47 17.26
C LYS A 161 -19.34 3.66 15.75
N LYS A 162 -19.82 2.66 15.01
CA LYS A 162 -19.99 2.77 13.55
C LYS A 162 -20.94 3.93 13.20
N ARG A 163 -22.08 4.06 13.87
CA ARG A 163 -23.02 5.18 13.63
C ARG A 163 -22.39 6.55 13.92
N LEU A 164 -21.54 6.64 14.95
CA LEU A 164 -20.79 7.86 15.22
C LEU A 164 -19.78 8.17 14.11
N ILE A 165 -19.06 7.17 13.63
CA ILE A 165 -18.11 7.33 12.52
C ILE A 165 -18.83 7.81 11.26
N GLU A 166 -19.95 7.17 10.90
CA GLU A 166 -20.76 7.56 9.73
C GLU A 166 -21.23 9.02 9.85
N LYS A 167 -21.69 9.44 11.03
CA LYS A 167 -22.08 10.84 11.28
C LYS A 167 -20.91 11.82 11.07
N LEU A 168 -19.72 11.48 11.58
CA LEU A 168 -18.53 12.31 11.38
C LEU A 168 -18.12 12.39 9.92
N ILE A 169 -18.27 11.29 9.15
CA ILE A 169 -18.03 11.29 7.71
C ILE A 169 -19.03 12.16 6.97
N ASP A 170 -20.30 12.17 7.39
CA ASP A 170 -21.33 13.03 6.81
C ASP A 170 -21.05 14.53 7.02
N GLU A 171 -20.30 14.89 8.06
CA GLU A 171 -19.85 16.26 8.31
C GLU A 171 -18.63 16.67 7.46
N LEU A 172 -17.92 15.70 6.82
CA LEU A 172 -16.80 16.01 5.93
C LEU A 172 -17.28 16.67 4.63
N PRO A 173 -16.44 17.53 4.02
CA PRO A 173 -16.72 18.09 2.69
C PRO A 173 -16.99 16.99 1.66
N GLU A 174 -17.88 17.29 0.70
CA GLU A 174 -18.16 16.36 -0.38
C GLU A 174 -16.88 16.13 -1.22
N TYR A 175 -16.51 14.88 -1.39
CA TYR A 175 -15.34 14.49 -2.17
C TYR A 175 -15.75 14.12 -3.60
N ASP A 176 -15.40 14.97 -4.57
CA ASP A 176 -15.58 14.69 -6.00
C ASP A 176 -14.26 14.23 -6.65
N PRO A 177 -14.14 12.92 -7.01
CA PRO A 177 -12.97 12.39 -7.70
C PRO A 177 -12.71 13.04 -9.08
N LYS A 178 -13.73 13.67 -9.70
CA LYS A 178 -13.58 14.36 -10.98
C LYS A 178 -12.96 15.75 -10.81
N ALA A 179 -13.40 16.48 -9.78
CA ALA A 179 -12.82 17.77 -9.40
C ALA A 179 -11.32 17.64 -9.09
N ARG A 180 -10.92 16.55 -8.44
CA ARG A 180 -9.52 16.20 -8.21
C ARG A 180 -8.70 16.16 -9.50
N LYS A 181 -9.18 15.45 -10.52
CA LYS A 181 -8.47 15.30 -11.80
C LYS A 181 -8.30 16.66 -12.50
N ALA A 182 -9.29 17.54 -12.40
CA ALA A 182 -9.21 18.88 -12.92
C ALA A 182 -8.15 19.71 -12.18
N ALA A 183 -8.15 19.68 -10.84
CA ALA A 183 -7.18 20.39 -10.02
C ALA A 183 -5.73 19.90 -10.22
N GLU A 184 -5.52 18.58 -10.35
CA GLU A 184 -4.21 18.00 -10.68
C GLU A 184 -3.72 18.44 -12.08
N ALA A 185 -4.63 18.49 -13.05
CA ALA A 185 -4.30 18.95 -14.40
C ALA A 185 -3.93 20.45 -14.42
N GLU A 186 -4.61 21.27 -13.63
CA GLU A 186 -4.28 22.69 -13.47
C GLU A 186 -2.94 22.90 -12.76
N LYS A 187 -2.68 22.18 -11.66
CA LYS A 187 -1.37 22.22 -10.97
C LYS A 187 -0.22 21.82 -11.90
N LYS A 188 -0.41 20.79 -12.73
CA LYS A 188 0.60 20.37 -13.73
C LYS A 188 0.80 21.44 -14.82
N LYS A 189 -0.27 22.09 -15.29
CA LYS A 189 -0.17 23.20 -16.27
C LYS A 189 0.52 24.41 -15.66
N ALA A 190 0.20 24.80 -14.43
CA ALA A 190 0.84 25.91 -13.72
C ALA A 190 2.35 25.65 -13.49
N ALA A 191 2.71 24.42 -13.08
CA ALA A 191 4.11 24.04 -12.90
C ALA A 191 4.90 24.03 -14.23
N ALA A 192 4.29 23.61 -15.32
CA ALA A 192 4.90 23.66 -16.65
C ALA A 192 5.09 25.12 -17.16
N ALA A 193 4.11 26.00 -16.93
CA ALA A 193 4.20 27.42 -17.26
C ALA A 193 5.30 28.13 -16.43
N GLY A 194 5.42 27.82 -15.14
CA GLY A 194 6.47 28.35 -14.27
C GLY A 194 7.90 27.91 -14.67
N ARG A 195 8.04 26.66 -15.20
CA ARG A 195 9.33 26.21 -15.77
C ARG A 195 9.68 26.92 -17.07
N ALA A 196 8.69 27.17 -17.96
CA ALA A 196 8.91 27.87 -19.23
C ALA A 196 9.33 29.33 -19.01
N GLN A 197 8.82 30.02 -17.97
CA GLN A 197 9.22 31.39 -17.62
C GLN A 197 10.64 31.47 -17.02
N LYS A 198 11.12 30.44 -16.31
CA LYS A 198 12.49 30.42 -15.76
C LYS A 198 13.54 30.18 -16.85
N THR A 199 13.25 29.44 -17.91
CA THR A 199 14.17 29.21 -19.02
C THR A 199 14.22 30.39 -20.03
N GLY A 200 13.20 31.25 -20.04
CA GLY A 200 13.16 32.44 -20.92
C GLY A 200 13.94 33.65 -20.41
N LYS A 201 14.40 33.68 -19.14
CA LYS A 201 15.05 34.83 -18.53
C LYS A 201 16.60 34.78 -18.55
N THR A 202 17.21 33.70 -18.99
CA THR A 202 18.68 33.55 -19.05
C THR A 202 19.29 33.79 -20.45
N GLY A 203 18.49 34.29 -21.41
CA GLY A 203 18.92 34.45 -22.82
C GLY A 203 19.10 35.86 -23.33
N LYS A 204 19.26 36.90 -22.49
CA LYS A 204 19.50 38.26 -22.97
C LYS A 204 20.43 39.07 -22.05
N THR A 205 21.71 38.79 -22.10
CA THR A 205 22.78 39.77 -21.82
C THR A 205 24.08 39.27 -22.43
N GLY A 206 24.67 40.01 -23.37
CA GLY A 206 26.05 39.79 -23.78
C GLY A 206 26.32 39.85 -25.29
N LYS A 207 25.89 40.93 -25.97
CA LYS A 207 26.57 41.36 -27.19
C LYS A 207 27.43 42.59 -26.85
N THR A 208 28.67 42.36 -26.50
CA THR A 208 29.72 43.37 -26.60
C THR A 208 30.74 42.89 -27.60
N GLY A 209 30.88 43.68 -28.66
CA GLY A 209 31.79 43.44 -29.75
C GLY A 209 33.24 43.43 -29.32
N ARG A 210 33.99 42.54 -29.86
CA ARG A 210 35.46 42.62 -29.96
C ARG A 210 35.94 42.38 -31.37
N VAL A 211 36.40 43.44 -31.97
CA VAL A 211 37.10 43.51 -33.23
C VAL A 211 38.36 42.65 -33.12
N ALA A 212 38.47 41.61 -33.90
CA ALA A 212 39.69 40.79 -34.03
C ALA A 212 40.41 41.16 -35.28
N LYS A 213 41.62 41.66 -35.09
CA LYS A 213 42.64 41.97 -36.08
C LYS A 213 43.21 40.67 -36.68
N ALA A 214 43.15 40.50 -37.97
CA ALA A 214 43.75 39.40 -38.70
C ALA A 214 45.27 39.47 -38.71
N VAL A 215 45.91 38.33 -38.38
CA VAL A 215 47.30 38.07 -38.74
C VAL A 215 47.36 36.75 -39.49
N LYS A 216 47.82 36.83 -40.75
CA LYS A 216 48.14 35.71 -41.61
C LYS A 216 49.58 35.19 -41.30
N THR A 217 49.70 33.91 -41.09
CA THR A 217 50.88 33.07 -41.47
C THR A 217 50.37 31.63 -41.37
N GLY A 218 50.42 30.74 -42.27
CA GLY A 218 51.32 30.35 -43.31
C GLY A 218 51.74 28.90 -43.04
N LYS A 219 51.23 27.99 -43.90
CA LYS A 219 51.81 26.70 -44.34
C LYS A 219 51.83 25.45 -43.46
N THR A 220 51.19 24.44 -44.01
CA THR A 220 51.63 23.03 -44.30
C THR A 220 51.33 21.97 -43.22
N GLY A 221 50.56 20.97 -43.66
CA GLY A 221 50.95 19.60 -43.47
C GLY A 221 49.89 18.60 -43.07
N LYS A 222 49.32 17.93 -44.05
CA LYS A 222 48.89 16.53 -44.09
C LYS A 222 47.82 15.98 -43.11
N ALA A 223 46.82 15.50 -43.78
CA ALA A 223 45.75 14.60 -43.32
C ALA A 223 46.26 13.26 -42.78
N VAL A 224 45.58 12.75 -41.77
CA VAL A 224 45.33 11.31 -41.66
C VAL A 224 43.92 11.10 -41.07
N LYS A 225 43.06 10.53 -41.90
CA LYS A 225 41.81 9.89 -41.50
C LYS A 225 42.14 8.57 -40.81
N THR A 226 41.55 8.27 -39.70
CA THR A 226 41.33 6.86 -39.34
C THR A 226 40.00 6.72 -38.66
N VAL A 227 39.04 6.18 -39.41
CA VAL A 227 37.81 5.58 -38.97
C VAL A 227 38.14 4.18 -38.47
N LYS A 228 37.72 3.79 -37.29
CA LYS A 228 37.58 2.38 -36.94
C LYS A 228 36.27 2.16 -36.15
N THR A 229 35.31 1.74 -36.92
CA THR A 229 34.14 0.97 -36.52
C THR A 229 34.62 -0.43 -36.15
N VAL A 230 34.21 -0.95 -35.02
CA VAL A 230 34.23 -2.40 -34.74
C VAL A 230 32.85 -2.82 -34.29
N LYS A 231 32.26 -3.64 -35.18
CA LYS A 231 31.02 -4.40 -34.96
C LYS A 231 31.37 -5.79 -34.44
N ALA A 232 30.54 -6.29 -33.56
CA ALA A 232 30.04 -7.66 -33.41
C ALA A 232 31.00 -8.79 -33.04
N GLY A 233 30.59 -9.54 -32.02
CA GLY A 233 31.02 -10.90 -31.73
C GLY A 233 29.96 -11.63 -30.90
N LYS A 234 29.04 -12.28 -31.60
CA LYS A 234 28.22 -13.36 -31.04
C LYS A 234 29.11 -14.55 -30.74
N THR A 235 28.98 -15.18 -29.62
CA THR A 235 29.33 -16.61 -29.49
C THR A 235 28.26 -17.32 -28.67
N VAL A 236 27.63 -18.23 -29.35
CA VAL A 236 26.69 -19.25 -28.88
C VAL A 236 27.52 -20.39 -28.33
N ASN A 237 27.21 -20.95 -27.19
CA ASN A 237 27.51 -22.36 -26.91
C ASN A 237 26.41 -23.01 -26.09
N SER A 238 25.70 -23.84 -26.79
CA SER A 238 24.74 -24.82 -26.31
C SER A 238 25.49 -26.04 -25.81
N VAL A 239 25.11 -26.56 -24.65
CA VAL A 239 25.32 -27.98 -24.32
C VAL A 239 24.03 -28.57 -23.80
N LYS A 240 23.39 -29.35 -24.67
CA LYS A 240 22.37 -30.36 -24.31
C LYS A 240 23.06 -31.53 -23.65
N LYS A 241 22.44 -32.06 -22.56
CA LYS A 241 22.43 -33.51 -22.26
C LYS A 241 21.21 -33.89 -21.43
N LYS A 242 20.35 -34.65 -22.02
CA LYS A 242 19.49 -35.74 -21.48
C LYS A 242 20.11 -37.03 -22.09
N PRO A 243 19.83 -38.30 -21.68
CA PRO A 243 18.67 -38.79 -20.96
C PRO A 243 18.87 -40.00 -20.00
N ALA A 244 17.76 -40.48 -19.48
CA ALA A 244 17.34 -41.87 -19.24
C ALA A 244 17.78 -42.62 -17.98
N GLY A 245 16.74 -43.20 -17.34
CA GLY A 245 16.86 -44.31 -16.38
C GLY A 245 15.49 -44.68 -15.80
N ARG A 246 14.82 -45.62 -16.49
CA ARG A 246 13.64 -46.36 -16.01
C ARG A 246 14.00 -47.21 -14.78
N GLY A 247 13.05 -47.35 -13.85
CA GLY A 247 13.10 -48.35 -12.79
C GLY A 247 11.71 -48.55 -12.19
N THR A 248 11.05 -49.57 -12.68
CA THR A 248 9.81 -50.19 -12.22
C THR A 248 10.02 -50.90 -10.88
N GLY A 249 9.05 -50.80 -9.98
CA GLY A 249 9.02 -51.58 -8.76
C GLY A 249 7.66 -51.53 -8.07
N ARG A 250 6.80 -52.42 -8.50
CA ARG A 250 5.48 -52.75 -7.96
C ARG A 250 5.68 -53.82 -6.91
N THR A 251 5.22 -53.64 -5.67
CA THR A 251 4.80 -54.79 -4.80
C THR A 251 3.68 -54.37 -3.86
N THR A 252 2.66 -55.16 -3.94
CA THR A 252 1.44 -55.30 -3.15
C THR A 252 1.69 -56.01 -1.83
N SER A 253 0.93 -55.66 -0.76
CA SER A 253 0.48 -56.54 0.31
C SER A 253 -0.34 -55.69 1.30
N LYS A 254 -1.58 -55.71 1.51
CA LYS A 254 -2.64 -56.66 1.94
C LYS A 254 -2.45 -57.15 3.40
N ALA A 255 -3.52 -56.98 4.12
CA ALA A 255 -4.01 -57.61 5.37
C ALA A 255 -3.98 -56.69 6.60
N ALA A 256 -5.13 -56.27 7.17
CA ALA A 256 -6.21 -56.95 7.86
C ALA A 256 -5.97 -57.14 9.37
N GLY A 257 -6.95 -56.77 10.16
CA GLY A 257 -7.09 -57.15 11.58
C GLY A 257 -7.61 -55.98 12.42
N LYS A 258 -8.87 -55.79 12.61
CA LYS A 258 -9.82 -56.32 13.60
C LYS A 258 -9.49 -55.95 15.06
N GLN A 259 -10.32 -55.08 15.63
CA GLN A 259 -11.28 -55.29 16.75
C GLN A 259 -10.79 -55.07 18.20
N GLN A 260 -11.68 -54.37 18.92
CA GLN A 260 -12.07 -54.46 20.35
C GLN A 260 -11.19 -53.66 21.33
N SER A 261 -11.73 -52.71 22.01
CA SER A 261 -12.80 -52.60 23.01
C SER A 261 -13.12 -51.12 23.24
#